data_556ecdaf688f7dd5faee663a8bcbf504
#
_entry.id   556ecdaf688f7dd5faee663a8bcbf504
#
_cell.length_a   1.000
_cell.length_b   1.000
_cell.length_c   1.000
_cell.angle_alpha   90.00
_cell.angle_beta   90.00
_cell.angle_gamma   90.00
#
_symmetry.space_group_name_H-M   'P 1'
#
loop_
_entity.id
_entity.type
_entity.pdbx_description
1 polymer ?
#
loop_
_entity_poly.entity_id
_entity_poly.type
_entity_poly.pdbx_seq_one_letter_code
_entity_poly.pdbx_strand_id
1 'polypeptide(L)'
;MKITVFIYLISLGIFSSILFQNKTKKESIKAGSEIYQDFCLQCHLSTGIGVSGVFPPLKASDYLLKNTNLSIAGIKYGLKGKIIVNNEEYDGIMVR
;
A
#
# COMPACT_ATOMS: atom_id res chain seq x y z
N MET A 1 1.68 -7.85 -48.57
CA MET A 1 1.92 -6.63 -47.78
C MET A 1 0.86 -6.40 -46.71
N LYS A 2 -0.43 -6.46 -46.99
CA LYS A 2 -1.50 -6.26 -45.95
C LYS A 2 -1.51 -7.35 -44.87
N ILE A 3 -1.29 -8.60 -45.23
CA ILE A 3 -1.26 -9.74 -44.28
C ILE A 3 -0.06 -9.65 -43.34
N THR A 4 1.12 -9.27 -43.84
CA THR A 4 2.34 -9.13 -43.06
C THR A 4 2.24 -8.02 -42.03
N VAL A 5 1.63 -6.90 -42.41
CA VAL A 5 1.35 -5.77 -41.52
C VAL A 5 0.37 -6.19 -40.41
N PHE A 6 -0.65 -6.97 -40.75
CA PHE A 6 -1.66 -7.44 -39.82
C PHE A 6 -1.05 -8.43 -38.78
N ILE A 7 -0.19 -9.34 -39.24
CA ILE A 7 0.55 -10.27 -38.34
C ILE A 7 1.47 -9.49 -37.40
N TYR A 8 2.15 -8.44 -37.91
CA TYR A 8 3.03 -7.61 -37.09
C TYR A 8 2.27 -6.84 -35.99
N LEU A 9 1.11 -6.28 -36.34
CA LEU A 9 0.26 -5.59 -35.36
C LEU A 9 -0.30 -6.52 -34.28
N ILE A 10 -0.68 -7.76 -34.65
CA ILE A 10 -1.13 -8.76 -33.69
C ILE A 10 0.01 -9.17 -32.76
N SER A 11 1.22 -9.41 -33.31
CA SER A 11 2.38 -9.78 -32.49
C SER A 11 2.79 -8.67 -31.52
N LEU A 12 2.70 -7.40 -31.94
CA LEU A 12 2.96 -6.25 -31.07
C LEU A 12 1.93 -6.13 -29.94
N GLY A 13 0.66 -6.40 -30.23
CA GLY A 13 -0.42 -6.41 -29.24
C GLY A 13 -0.26 -7.51 -28.19
N ILE A 14 0.12 -8.72 -28.60
CA ILE A 14 0.38 -9.86 -27.72
C ILE A 14 1.61 -9.58 -26.84
N PHE A 15 2.68 -9.06 -27.42
CA PHE A 15 3.89 -8.72 -26.68
C PHE A 15 3.65 -7.64 -25.63
N SER A 16 2.84 -6.64 -25.93
CA SER A 16 2.46 -5.59 -24.97
C SER A 16 1.66 -6.16 -23.79
N SER A 17 0.79 -7.15 -24.01
CA SER A 17 -0.03 -7.76 -22.96
C SER A 17 0.79 -8.58 -21.97
N ILE A 18 1.92 -9.14 -22.38
CA ILE A 18 2.81 -9.94 -21.52
C ILE A 18 3.56 -9.04 -20.52
N LEU A 19 3.75 -7.76 -20.83
CA LEU A 19 4.44 -6.81 -19.95
C LEU A 19 3.58 -6.32 -18.78
N PHE A 20 2.26 -6.49 -18.85
CA PHE A 20 1.34 -6.20 -17.75
C PHE A 20 1.09 -7.44 -16.89
N GLN A 21 2.15 -7.99 -16.29
CA GLN A 21 1.98 -9.04 -15.29
C GLN A 21 1.49 -8.42 -13.99
N ASN A 22 0.23 -8.65 -13.66
CA ASN A 22 -0.31 -8.34 -12.34
C ASN A 22 0.42 -9.19 -11.30
N LYS A 23 1.08 -8.52 -10.35
CA LYS A 23 1.67 -9.20 -9.19
C LYS A 23 0.62 -10.03 -8.48
N THR A 24 0.96 -11.24 -8.11
CA THR A 24 0.08 -12.06 -7.27
C THR A 24 -0.08 -11.41 -5.90
N LYS A 25 -1.18 -11.72 -5.19
CA LYS A 25 -1.40 -11.25 -3.81
C LYS A 25 -0.21 -11.58 -2.90
N LYS A 26 0.37 -12.77 -3.05
CA LYS A 26 1.53 -13.22 -2.27
C LYS A 26 2.77 -12.35 -2.51
N GLU A 27 3.06 -12.04 -3.77
CA GLU A 27 4.18 -11.16 -4.13
C GLU A 27 3.97 -9.73 -3.66
N SER A 28 2.75 -9.24 -3.72
CA SER A 28 2.39 -7.92 -3.21
C SER A 28 2.56 -7.83 -1.69
N ILE A 29 2.13 -8.85 -0.94
CA ILE A 29 2.31 -8.92 0.51
C ILE A 29 3.78 -8.98 0.87
N LYS A 30 4.58 -9.78 0.16
CA LYS A 30 6.03 -9.87 0.37
C LYS A 30 6.71 -8.51 0.16
N ALA A 31 6.45 -7.85 -0.96
CA ALA A 31 7.00 -6.53 -1.23
C ALA A 31 6.56 -5.48 -0.18
N GLY A 32 5.30 -5.53 0.25
CA GLY A 32 4.79 -4.67 1.31
C GLY A 32 5.46 -4.92 2.66
N SER A 33 5.78 -6.18 2.97
CA SER A 33 6.50 -6.55 4.20
C SER A 33 7.92 -5.97 4.23
N GLU A 34 8.62 -5.99 3.12
CA GLU A 34 9.97 -5.39 2.99
C GLU A 34 9.90 -3.87 3.21
N ILE A 35 8.96 -3.19 2.55
CA ILE A 35 8.74 -1.74 2.75
C ILE A 35 8.35 -1.43 4.20
N TYR A 36 7.51 -2.26 4.82
CA TYR A 36 7.12 -2.08 6.20
C TYR A 36 8.31 -2.12 7.16
N GLN A 37 9.22 -3.06 6.96
CA GLN A 37 10.42 -3.19 7.79
C GLN A 37 11.34 -1.96 7.65
N ASP A 38 11.45 -1.42 6.45
CA ASP A 38 12.35 -0.30 6.18
C ASP A 38 11.79 1.05 6.68
N PHE A 39 10.48 1.26 6.61
CA PHE A 39 9.90 2.59 6.80
C PHE A 39 8.85 2.70 7.91
N CYS A 40 8.20 1.62 8.31
CA CYS A 40 7.04 1.67 9.20
C CYS A 40 7.32 1.11 10.59
N LEU A 41 8.20 0.12 10.67
CA LEU A 41 8.49 -0.65 11.86
C LEU A 41 8.95 0.21 13.03
N GLN A 42 9.70 1.27 12.78
CA GLN A 42 10.25 2.14 13.82
C GLN A 42 9.15 2.79 14.69
N CYS A 43 8.01 3.14 14.09
CA CYS A 43 6.90 3.77 14.79
C CYS A 43 5.80 2.75 15.13
N HIS A 44 5.45 1.89 14.18
CA HIS A 44 4.31 0.96 14.34
C HIS A 44 4.68 -0.40 14.92
N LEU A 45 5.96 -0.63 15.24
CA LEU A 45 6.54 -1.85 15.77
C LEU A 45 6.43 -3.07 14.82
N SER A 46 7.16 -4.12 15.09
CA SER A 46 7.24 -5.31 14.22
C SER A 46 5.90 -6.04 14.06
N THR A 47 5.04 -5.96 15.07
CA THR A 47 3.71 -6.58 15.07
C THR A 47 2.59 -5.67 14.60
N GLY A 48 2.88 -4.39 14.33
CA GLY A 48 1.89 -3.39 13.95
C GLY A 48 0.95 -2.95 15.06
N ILE A 49 1.30 -3.21 16.33
CA ILE A 49 0.47 -2.81 17.49
C ILE A 49 0.61 -1.33 17.84
N GLY A 50 1.66 -0.66 17.35
CA GLY A 50 1.92 0.74 17.65
C GLY A 50 2.25 1.00 19.11
N VAL A 51 2.10 2.26 19.52
CA VAL A 51 2.27 2.72 20.91
C VAL A 51 1.07 3.56 21.30
N SER A 52 0.30 3.13 22.30
CA SER A 52 -0.92 3.81 22.74
C SER A 52 -0.68 5.32 22.97
N GLY A 53 -1.57 6.14 22.46
CA GLY A 53 -1.51 7.61 22.53
C GLY A 53 -0.43 8.26 21.68
N VAL A 54 0.46 7.49 21.03
CA VAL A 54 1.60 8.04 20.25
C VAL A 54 1.55 7.57 18.80
N PHE A 55 1.63 6.27 18.58
CA PHE A 55 1.59 5.67 17.25
C PHE A 55 0.41 4.71 17.14
N PRO A 56 -0.56 4.97 16.25
CA PRO A 56 -1.76 4.16 16.18
C PRO A 56 -1.46 2.73 15.74
N PRO A 57 -2.24 1.75 16.22
CA PRO A 57 -2.11 0.37 15.78
C PRO A 57 -2.53 0.23 14.31
N LEU A 58 -1.80 -0.58 13.58
CA LEU A 58 -2.16 -1.04 12.24
C LEU A 58 -2.83 -2.42 12.30
N LYS A 59 -2.36 -3.26 13.23
CA LYS A 59 -2.97 -4.55 13.50
C LYS A 59 -4.36 -4.35 14.10
N ALA A 60 -5.36 -5.00 13.51
CA ALA A 60 -6.75 -4.92 13.93
C ALA A 60 -7.29 -3.47 14.03
N SER A 61 -6.80 -2.59 13.16
CA SER A 61 -7.21 -1.20 13.11
C SER A 61 -8.55 -1.03 12.42
N ASP A 62 -9.54 -0.52 13.14
CA ASP A 62 -10.84 -0.17 12.57
C ASP A 62 -10.71 0.99 11.56
N TYR A 63 -9.78 1.91 11.78
CA TYR A 63 -9.49 3.02 10.89
C TYR A 63 -9.04 2.54 9.51
N LEU A 64 -8.12 1.58 9.44
CA LEU A 64 -7.65 1.03 8.16
C LEU A 64 -8.77 0.35 7.39
N LEU A 65 -9.65 -0.36 8.07
CA LEU A 65 -10.76 -1.07 7.44
C LEU A 65 -11.85 -0.10 6.92
N LYS A 66 -12.14 0.95 7.68
CA LYS A 66 -13.18 1.94 7.33
C LYS A 66 -12.71 3.00 6.36
N ASN A 67 -11.42 3.34 6.38
CA ASN A 67 -10.82 4.45 5.64
C ASN A 67 -9.66 4.02 4.74
N THR A 68 -9.81 2.94 3.99
CA THR A 68 -8.75 2.36 3.16
C THR A 68 -8.09 3.38 2.22
N ASN A 69 -8.88 4.19 1.53
CA ASN A 69 -8.34 5.20 0.60
C ASN A 69 -7.55 6.31 1.32
N LEU A 70 -8.02 6.75 2.48
CA LEU A 70 -7.30 7.73 3.31
C LEU A 70 -6.02 7.14 3.87
N SER A 71 -6.02 5.85 4.22
CA SER A 71 -4.85 5.13 4.71
C SER A 71 -3.78 5.02 3.63
N ILE A 72 -4.16 4.69 2.40
CA ILE A 72 -3.25 4.68 1.24
C ILE A 72 -2.70 6.09 0.97
N ALA A 73 -3.55 7.11 1.00
CA ALA A 73 -3.12 8.49 0.86
C ALA A 73 -2.16 8.93 1.97
N GLY A 74 -2.41 8.49 3.20
CA GLY A 74 -1.52 8.73 4.35
C GLY A 74 -0.12 8.18 4.16
N ILE A 75 0.00 6.98 3.62
CA ILE A 75 1.32 6.39 3.27
C ILE A 75 2.01 7.22 2.18
N LYS A 76 1.26 7.64 1.18
CA LYS A 76 1.82 8.32 0.00
C LYS A 76 2.18 9.79 0.26
N TYR A 77 1.36 10.49 1.03
CA TYR A 77 1.46 11.95 1.21
C TYR A 77 1.75 12.37 2.65
N GLY A 78 1.78 11.42 3.57
CA GLY A 78 1.81 11.67 5.00
C GLY A 78 0.42 11.90 5.59
N LEU A 79 0.35 11.89 6.91
CA LEU A 79 -0.87 12.12 7.67
C LEU A 79 -0.58 13.12 8.80
N LYS A 80 -1.46 14.09 9.00
CA LYS A 80 -1.33 15.08 10.07
C LYS A 80 -2.69 15.36 10.70
N GLY A 81 -2.69 15.52 12.00
CA GLY A 81 -3.86 15.90 12.78
C GLY A 81 -4.52 14.70 13.45
N LYS A 82 -5.69 14.97 14.03
CA LYS A 82 -6.41 14.03 14.88
C LYS A 82 -7.10 12.93 14.08
N ILE A 83 -6.89 11.71 14.51
CA ILE A 83 -7.65 10.53 14.04
C ILE A 83 -8.06 9.70 15.27
N ILE A 84 -9.11 8.93 15.10
CA ILE A 84 -9.55 7.95 16.11
C ILE A 84 -9.33 6.57 15.55
N VAL A 85 -8.60 5.75 16.28
CA VAL A 85 -8.32 4.35 15.94
C VAL A 85 -8.68 3.48 17.14
N ASN A 86 -9.57 2.52 16.95
CA ASN A 86 -10.05 1.62 18.01
C ASN A 86 -10.51 2.37 19.28
N ASN A 87 -11.26 3.45 19.11
CA ASN A 87 -11.76 4.37 20.16
C ASN A 87 -10.68 5.18 20.93
N GLU A 88 -9.44 5.19 20.47
CA GLU A 88 -8.36 6.01 21.03
C GLU A 88 -8.00 7.14 20.07
N GLU A 89 -7.81 8.34 20.59
CA GLU A 89 -7.41 9.54 19.80
C GLU A 89 -5.89 9.54 19.63
N TYR A 90 -5.46 9.81 18.40
CA TYR A 90 -4.06 10.03 18.04
C TYR A 90 -3.97 11.39 17.33
N ASP A 91 -3.07 12.25 17.79
CA ASP A 91 -2.80 13.55 17.19
C ASP A 91 -1.31 13.69 16.94
N GLY A 92 -0.91 13.45 15.71
CA GLY A 92 0.50 13.44 15.36
C GLY A 92 0.76 13.69 13.88
N ILE A 93 1.99 13.48 13.49
CA ILE A 93 2.45 13.59 12.11
C ILE A 93 3.08 12.26 11.71
N MET A 94 2.50 11.60 10.71
CA MET A 94 3.13 10.50 10.00
C MET A 94 3.78 11.08 8.74
N VAL A 95 5.09 10.98 8.67
CA VAL A 95 5.85 11.42 7.48
C VAL A 95 5.64 10.44 6.32
N ARG A 96 5.78 10.90 5.09
CA ARG A 96 5.80 10.10 3.88
C ARG A 96 7.16 9.46 3.64
#